data_15d78d119d2a646d660234530853bc1f
#
_entry.id   15d78d119d2a646d660234530853bc1f
#
_cell.length_a   1.000
_cell.length_b   1.000
_cell.length_c   1.000
_cell.angle_alpha   90.00
_cell.angle_beta   90.00
_cell.angle_gamma   90.00
#
_symmetry.space_group_name_H-M   'P 1'
#
loop_
_entity.id
_entity.type
_entity.pdbx_description
1 polymer ?
#
loop_
_entity_poly.entity_id
_entity_poly.type
_entity_poly.pdbx_seq_one_letter_code
_entity_poly.pdbx_strand_id
1 'polypeptide(L)'
;MKLIDAPRCPYCARARIVVAEKGIEIERVEVDLSNRPQWLVDLNPPRGRVPVLDNGFTLPESEVIMAYFEERYPEPALLPDDLTERARARLLLYRFDENLGDDYYAFRRGDDNDLVGKLESLEVGQSLFADIAYVPWVIRARDMLGVELPARIADWLANLEERPSIAAEVELVRSL
;
A
#
# COMPACT_ATOMS: atom_id res chain seq x y z
N MET A 1 3.97 -3.97 -19.95
CA MET A 1 4.22 -3.90 -18.48
C MET A 1 3.02 -4.52 -17.79
N LYS A 2 3.24 -5.43 -16.84
CA LYS A 2 2.18 -6.13 -16.11
C LYS A 2 2.39 -5.97 -14.62
N LEU A 3 1.30 -5.75 -13.88
CA LEU A 3 1.28 -5.78 -12.42
C LEU A 3 0.52 -7.04 -11.98
N ILE A 4 1.25 -7.99 -11.39
CA ILE A 4 0.65 -9.17 -10.78
C ILE A 4 0.10 -8.74 -9.42
N ASP A 5 -1.20 -8.90 -9.24
CA ASP A 5 -2.00 -8.22 -8.22
C ASP A 5 -3.00 -9.16 -7.55
N ALA A 6 -3.42 -8.82 -6.36
CA ALA A 6 -4.52 -9.48 -5.67
C ALA A 6 -5.38 -8.42 -4.96
N PRO A 7 -6.70 -8.35 -5.21
CA PRO A 7 -7.59 -7.31 -4.66
C PRO A 7 -7.53 -7.19 -3.13
N ARG A 8 -7.46 -8.32 -2.43
CA ARG A 8 -7.39 -8.34 -0.94
C ARG A 8 -6.05 -7.91 -0.36
N CYS A 9 -4.98 -7.84 -1.18
CA CYS A 9 -3.64 -7.58 -0.70
C CYS A 9 -3.38 -6.07 -0.50
N PRO A 10 -3.10 -5.59 0.73
CA PRO A 10 -2.80 -4.18 0.96
C PRO A 10 -1.46 -3.75 0.36
N TYR A 11 -0.48 -4.64 0.24
CA TYR A 11 0.77 -4.36 -0.47
C TYR A 11 0.54 -4.12 -1.96
N CYS A 12 -0.40 -4.87 -2.58
CA CYS A 12 -0.81 -4.61 -3.97
C CYS A 12 -1.52 -3.26 -4.11
N ALA A 13 -2.30 -2.86 -3.10
CA ALA A 13 -2.96 -1.56 -3.08
C ALA A 13 -1.96 -0.39 -3.18
N ARG A 14 -0.80 -0.47 -2.52
CA ARG A 14 0.28 0.51 -2.69
C ARG A 14 0.62 0.72 -4.18
N ALA A 15 0.87 -0.38 -4.89
CA ALA A 15 1.22 -0.31 -6.31
C ALA A 15 0.05 0.19 -7.16
N ARG A 16 -1.21 -0.26 -6.89
CA ARG A 16 -2.40 0.23 -7.62
C ARG A 16 -2.60 1.72 -7.47
N ILE A 17 -2.47 2.24 -6.24
CA ILE A 17 -2.63 3.67 -5.96
C ILE A 17 -1.56 4.48 -6.70
N VAL A 18 -0.28 4.07 -6.63
CA VAL A 18 0.80 4.76 -7.35
C VAL A 18 0.57 4.74 -8.86
N VAL A 19 0.17 3.61 -9.43
CA VAL A 19 -0.17 3.49 -10.86
C VAL A 19 -1.28 4.47 -11.25
N ALA A 20 -2.33 4.56 -10.43
CA ALA A 20 -3.45 5.47 -10.67
C ALA A 20 -3.05 6.96 -10.51
N GLU A 21 -2.31 7.30 -9.47
CA GLU A 21 -1.82 8.68 -9.24
C GLU A 21 -0.91 9.17 -10.35
N LYS A 22 -0.11 8.28 -10.93
CA LYS A 22 0.81 8.57 -12.03
C LYS A 22 0.15 8.48 -13.42
N GLY A 23 -1.11 8.05 -13.49
CA GLY A 23 -1.80 7.85 -14.78
C GLY A 23 -1.13 6.80 -15.67
N ILE A 24 -0.50 5.77 -15.07
CA ILE A 24 0.21 4.73 -15.80
C ILE A 24 -0.77 3.70 -16.36
N GLU A 25 -0.72 3.47 -17.67
CA GLU A 25 -1.43 2.35 -18.30
C GLU A 25 -0.64 1.05 -18.07
N ILE A 26 -1.25 0.10 -17.38
CA ILE A 26 -0.64 -1.18 -17.02
C ILE A 26 -1.66 -2.31 -17.11
N GLU A 27 -1.26 -3.46 -17.63
CA GLU A 27 -2.05 -4.68 -17.58
C GLU A 27 -2.02 -5.24 -16.14
N ARG A 28 -3.20 -5.39 -15.52
CA ARG A 28 -3.30 -6.05 -14.21
C ARG A 28 -3.61 -7.53 -14.39
N VAL A 29 -2.81 -8.37 -13.76
CA VAL A 29 -2.98 -9.84 -13.73
C VAL A 29 -3.37 -10.21 -12.31
N GLU A 30 -4.66 -10.45 -12.09
CA GLU A 30 -5.18 -10.83 -10.78
C GLU A 30 -4.92 -12.29 -10.47
N VAL A 31 -4.53 -12.57 -9.23
CA VAL A 31 -4.26 -13.92 -8.72
C VAL A 31 -5.02 -14.18 -7.43
N ASP A 32 -5.43 -15.43 -7.26
CA ASP A 32 -6.00 -15.92 -6.01
C ASP A 32 -4.87 -16.34 -5.04
N LEU A 33 -4.76 -15.63 -3.91
CA LEU A 33 -3.75 -15.93 -2.90
C LEU A 33 -4.02 -17.19 -2.09
N SER A 34 -5.26 -17.72 -2.13
CA SER A 34 -5.60 -18.99 -1.51
C SER A 34 -5.19 -20.19 -2.37
N ASN A 35 -5.05 -19.97 -3.69
CA ASN A 35 -4.65 -20.97 -4.68
C ASN A 35 -3.64 -20.38 -5.65
N ARG A 36 -2.43 -20.07 -5.15
CA ARG A 36 -1.37 -19.46 -5.95
C ARG A 36 -0.95 -20.37 -7.09
N PRO A 37 -0.98 -19.89 -8.35
CA PRO A 37 -0.53 -20.67 -9.47
C PRO A 37 0.99 -20.88 -9.43
N GLN A 38 1.47 -22.03 -9.92
CA GLN A 38 2.90 -22.37 -9.88
C GLN A 38 3.77 -21.34 -10.61
N TRP A 39 3.29 -20.80 -11.75
CA TRP A 39 4.03 -19.76 -12.48
C TRP A 39 4.34 -18.53 -11.63
N LEU A 40 3.48 -18.16 -10.66
CA LEU A 40 3.72 -17.03 -9.76
C LEU A 40 4.82 -17.39 -8.74
N VAL A 41 4.84 -18.62 -8.26
CA VAL A 41 5.91 -19.10 -7.37
C VAL A 41 7.24 -19.12 -8.11
N ASP A 42 7.25 -19.52 -9.37
CA ASP A 42 8.44 -19.53 -10.22
C ASP A 42 8.92 -18.10 -10.55
N LEU A 43 7.97 -17.17 -10.71
CA LEU A 43 8.26 -15.75 -10.96
C LEU A 43 8.84 -15.03 -9.73
N ASN A 44 8.33 -15.31 -8.54
CA ASN A 44 8.75 -14.70 -7.27
C ASN A 44 8.93 -15.78 -6.17
N PRO A 45 10.02 -16.59 -6.25
CA PRO A 45 10.27 -17.63 -5.27
C PRO A 45 10.62 -17.07 -3.88
N PRO A 46 10.47 -17.86 -2.79
CA PRO A 46 9.92 -19.21 -2.79
C PRO A 46 8.38 -19.25 -2.62
N ARG A 47 7.71 -18.12 -2.45
CA ARG A 47 6.31 -18.07 -1.98
C ARG A 47 5.31 -17.48 -2.98
N GLY A 48 5.76 -16.96 -4.12
CA GLY A 48 4.86 -16.27 -5.06
C GLY A 48 4.11 -15.10 -4.40
N ARG A 49 4.83 -14.24 -3.69
CA ARG A 49 4.22 -13.04 -3.08
C ARG A 49 3.85 -12.03 -4.15
N VAL A 50 2.87 -11.20 -3.85
CA VAL A 50 2.43 -10.07 -4.67
C VAL A 50 2.48 -8.77 -3.85
N PRO A 51 2.60 -7.59 -4.50
CA PRO A 51 2.66 -7.36 -5.94
C PRO A 51 3.99 -7.78 -6.57
N VAL A 52 3.94 -8.04 -7.89
CA VAL A 52 5.12 -8.19 -8.73
C VAL A 52 4.93 -7.36 -10.00
N LEU A 53 5.88 -6.52 -10.33
CA LEU A 53 5.94 -5.82 -11.61
C LEU A 53 6.76 -6.66 -12.59
N ASP A 54 6.16 -6.99 -13.75
CA ASP A 54 6.81 -7.62 -14.89
C ASP A 54 6.92 -6.62 -16.05
N ASN A 55 8.13 -6.21 -16.34
CA ASN A 55 8.44 -5.23 -17.39
C ASN A 55 9.73 -5.60 -18.16
N GLY A 56 9.82 -6.85 -18.62
CA GLY A 56 11.05 -7.41 -19.19
C GLY A 56 12.10 -7.78 -18.13
N PHE A 57 11.80 -7.52 -16.89
CA PHE A 57 12.45 -7.98 -15.65
C PHE A 57 11.40 -8.12 -14.56
N THR A 58 11.67 -8.98 -13.61
CA THR A 58 10.78 -9.21 -12.47
C THR A 58 11.17 -8.31 -11.31
N LEU A 59 10.24 -7.48 -10.82
CA LEU A 59 10.45 -6.60 -9.69
C LEU A 59 9.40 -6.90 -8.60
N PRO A 60 9.72 -7.66 -7.56
CA PRO A 60 8.88 -7.83 -6.38
C PRO A 60 9.04 -6.64 -5.41
N GLU A 61 8.34 -6.72 -4.28
CA GLU A 61 8.31 -5.78 -3.16
C GLU A 61 7.61 -4.44 -3.50
N SER A 62 6.49 -4.19 -2.81
CA SER A 62 5.66 -3.01 -3.08
C SER A 62 6.40 -1.68 -2.93
N GLU A 63 7.33 -1.60 -1.98
CA GLU A 63 8.15 -0.41 -1.74
C GLU A 63 9.09 -0.12 -2.89
N VAL A 64 9.71 -1.16 -3.44
CA VAL A 64 10.61 -1.05 -4.58
C VAL A 64 9.83 -0.71 -5.84
N ILE A 65 8.63 -1.28 -6.01
CA ILE A 65 7.73 -0.94 -7.13
C ILE A 65 7.30 0.53 -7.06
N MET A 66 6.92 1.01 -5.87
CA MET A 66 6.58 2.43 -5.66
C MET A 66 7.73 3.35 -6.04
N ALA A 67 8.96 3.06 -5.55
CA ALA A 67 10.15 3.84 -5.85
C ALA A 67 10.49 3.81 -7.35
N TYR A 68 10.40 2.64 -7.99
CA TYR A 68 10.61 2.50 -9.43
C TYR A 68 9.64 3.36 -10.24
N PHE A 69 8.36 3.39 -9.90
CA PHE A 69 7.38 4.22 -10.60
C PHE A 69 7.62 5.71 -10.35
N GLU A 70 8.01 6.11 -9.13
CA GLU A 70 8.35 7.50 -8.83
C GLU A 70 9.54 8.01 -9.65
N GLU A 71 10.56 7.18 -9.82
CA GLU A 71 11.75 7.54 -10.59
C GLU A 71 11.52 7.49 -12.11
N ARG A 72 10.74 6.49 -12.58
CA ARG A 72 10.47 6.32 -14.01
C ARG A 72 9.47 7.34 -14.56
N TYR A 73 8.51 7.74 -13.74
CA TYR A 73 7.46 8.69 -14.06
C TYR A 73 7.48 9.81 -13.01
N PRO A 74 8.42 10.78 -13.12
CA PRO A 74 8.60 11.78 -12.07
C PRO A 74 7.39 12.67 -11.86
N GLU A 75 6.54 12.85 -12.88
CA GLU A 75 5.34 13.68 -12.80
C GLU A 75 4.04 12.85 -12.91
N PRO A 76 3.02 13.16 -12.09
CA PRO A 76 3.08 14.05 -10.92
C PRO A 76 3.95 13.46 -9.80
N ALA A 77 4.76 14.31 -9.12
CA ALA A 77 5.61 13.86 -8.03
C ALA A 77 4.79 13.43 -6.80
N LEU A 78 5.11 12.28 -6.22
CA LEU A 78 4.53 11.79 -4.96
C LEU A 78 5.44 12.08 -3.76
N LEU A 79 6.76 12.19 -4.02
CA LEU A 79 7.76 12.59 -3.04
C LEU A 79 7.95 14.11 -3.06
N PRO A 80 8.26 14.73 -1.91
CA PRO A 80 8.60 16.15 -1.85
C PRO A 80 9.89 16.47 -2.62
N ASP A 81 10.08 17.76 -2.97
CA ASP A 81 11.30 18.23 -3.66
C ASP A 81 12.52 18.25 -2.74
N ASP A 82 12.31 18.57 -1.46
CA ASP A 82 13.39 18.64 -0.47
C ASP A 82 13.96 17.25 -0.17
N LEU A 83 15.28 17.10 -0.24
CA LEU A 83 15.96 15.81 -0.06
C LEU A 83 15.80 15.23 1.35
N THR A 84 15.70 16.08 2.37
CA THR A 84 15.51 15.64 3.74
C THR A 84 14.10 15.10 3.94
N GLU A 85 13.09 15.78 3.40
CA GLU A 85 11.71 15.32 3.44
C GLU A 85 11.51 14.05 2.62
N ARG A 86 12.19 13.91 1.47
CA ARG A 86 12.21 12.63 0.70
C ARG A 86 12.79 11.49 1.52
N ALA A 87 13.87 11.74 2.26
CA ALA A 87 14.49 10.73 3.11
C ALA A 87 13.55 10.33 4.27
N ARG A 88 12.85 11.30 4.87
CA ARG A 88 11.83 11.05 5.91
C ARG A 88 10.67 10.21 5.38
N ALA A 89 10.14 10.56 4.20
CA ALA A 89 9.07 9.78 3.56
C ALA A 89 9.47 8.32 3.32
N ARG A 90 10.71 8.08 2.85
CA ARG A 90 11.24 6.73 2.67
C ARG A 90 11.47 6.01 4.00
N LEU A 91 11.89 6.72 5.05
CA LEU A 91 12.06 6.15 6.38
C LEU A 91 10.72 5.69 6.97
N LEU A 92 9.64 6.46 6.78
CA LEU A 92 8.30 6.05 7.20
C LEU A 92 7.88 4.76 6.50
N LEU A 93 8.09 4.66 5.19
CA LEU A 93 7.81 3.44 4.43
C LEU A 93 8.63 2.23 4.94
N TYR A 94 9.93 2.42 5.18
CA TYR A 94 10.82 1.38 5.71
C TYR A 94 10.40 0.87 7.10
N ARG A 95 9.88 1.75 7.95
CA ARG A 95 9.42 1.42 9.31
C ARG A 95 7.96 0.98 9.35
N PHE A 96 7.37 0.60 8.24
CA PHE A 96 5.95 0.25 8.18
C PHE A 96 5.56 -0.82 9.20
N ASP A 97 6.34 -1.91 9.33
CA ASP A 97 6.03 -3.01 10.24
C ASP A 97 6.10 -2.52 11.70
N GLU A 98 7.15 -1.78 12.09
CA GLU A 98 7.32 -1.18 13.42
C GLU A 98 6.20 -0.18 13.75
N ASN A 99 5.81 0.66 12.79
CA ASN A 99 4.85 1.75 13.01
C ASN A 99 3.39 1.29 12.99
N LEU A 100 3.04 0.24 12.24
CA LEU A 100 1.67 -0.19 12.07
C LEU A 100 1.53 -1.69 11.73
N GLY A 101 2.38 -2.23 10.87
CA GLY A 101 2.17 -3.53 10.23
C GLY A 101 2.10 -4.68 11.24
N ASP A 102 3.02 -4.74 12.18
CA ASP A 102 3.07 -5.82 13.18
C ASP A 102 1.80 -5.87 14.02
N ASP A 103 1.35 -4.72 14.54
CA ASP A 103 0.14 -4.61 15.36
C ASP A 103 -1.15 -4.83 14.53
N TYR A 104 -1.19 -4.35 13.27
CA TYR A 104 -2.30 -4.64 12.37
C TYR A 104 -2.49 -6.14 12.14
N TYR A 105 -1.40 -6.86 11.87
CA TYR A 105 -1.49 -8.30 11.63
C TYR A 105 -1.71 -9.10 12.92
N ALA A 106 -1.21 -8.63 14.07
CA ALA A 106 -1.52 -9.20 15.38
C ALA A 106 -3.02 -9.06 15.70
N PHE A 107 -3.59 -7.86 15.53
CA PHE A 107 -5.03 -7.61 15.68
C PHE A 107 -5.86 -8.54 14.80
N ARG A 108 -5.49 -8.67 13.52
CA ARG A 108 -6.20 -9.52 12.57
C ARG A 108 -6.19 -11.02 12.94
N ARG A 109 -5.16 -11.48 13.64
CA ARG A 109 -5.07 -12.87 14.13
C ARG A 109 -5.73 -13.07 15.50
N GLY A 110 -6.13 -11.99 16.18
CA GLY A 110 -6.62 -12.02 17.56
C GLY A 110 -5.52 -12.17 18.61
N ASP A 111 -4.27 -11.82 18.23
CA ASP A 111 -3.13 -11.77 19.13
C ASP A 111 -3.11 -10.48 19.93
N ASP A 112 -2.28 -10.41 20.97
CA ASP A 112 -2.00 -9.17 21.72
C ASP A 112 -1.39 -8.11 20.80
N ASN A 113 -1.91 -6.88 20.88
CA ASN A 113 -1.53 -5.80 19.96
C ASN A 113 -1.88 -4.42 20.53
N ASP A 114 -1.29 -3.39 19.95
CA ASP A 114 -1.58 -1.98 20.23
C ASP A 114 -1.99 -1.22 18.96
N LEU A 115 -2.81 -1.81 18.10
CA LEU A 115 -3.19 -1.22 16.82
C LEU A 115 -3.77 0.21 16.97
N VAL A 116 -4.60 0.44 18.00
CA VAL A 116 -5.21 1.77 18.23
C VAL A 116 -4.15 2.78 18.62
N GLY A 117 -3.25 2.47 19.56
CA GLY A 117 -2.14 3.34 19.93
C GLY A 117 -1.18 3.61 18.77
N LYS A 118 -0.93 2.62 17.91
CA LYS A 118 -0.17 2.80 16.66
C LYS A 118 -0.87 3.76 15.70
N LEU A 119 -2.18 3.63 15.52
CA LEU A 119 -2.96 4.58 14.71
C LEU A 119 -2.94 6.00 15.31
N GLU A 120 -3.03 6.13 16.62
CA GLU A 120 -2.96 7.44 17.31
C GLU A 120 -1.60 8.13 17.08
N SER A 121 -0.51 7.37 17.10
CA SER A 121 0.86 7.88 16.96
C SER A 121 1.38 7.94 15.52
N LEU A 122 0.63 7.39 14.55
CA LEU A 122 1.05 7.29 13.16
C LEU A 122 1.34 8.67 12.55
N GLU A 123 2.51 8.87 11.99
CA GLU A 123 2.87 10.07 11.23
C GLU A 123 2.22 10.02 9.85
N VAL A 124 1.33 10.97 9.56
CA VAL A 124 0.57 11.06 8.31
C VAL A 124 0.58 12.47 7.74
N GLY A 125 0.32 12.61 6.43
CA GLY A 125 0.24 13.91 5.75
C GLY A 125 1.60 14.55 5.43
N GLN A 126 2.70 13.81 5.54
CA GLN A 126 4.05 14.29 5.23
C GLN A 126 4.29 14.38 3.71
N SER A 127 3.80 13.40 2.98
CA SER A 127 3.82 13.35 1.52
C SER A 127 2.89 12.26 1.04
N LEU A 128 2.37 12.39 -0.18
CA LEU A 128 1.50 11.37 -0.73
C LEU A 128 2.20 9.99 -0.82
N PHE A 129 3.51 9.97 -1.10
CA PHE A 129 4.30 8.73 -1.12
C PHE A 129 4.29 8.01 0.23
N ALA A 130 4.47 8.75 1.34
CA ALA A 130 4.41 8.19 2.68
C ALA A 130 2.97 7.77 3.05
N ASP A 131 1.98 8.58 2.69
CA ASP A 131 0.57 8.28 2.94
C ASP A 131 0.12 6.98 2.23
N ILE A 132 0.55 6.76 0.99
CA ILE A 132 0.30 5.51 0.24
C ILE A 132 0.89 4.29 0.96
N ALA A 133 1.96 4.46 1.75
CA ALA A 133 2.53 3.37 2.51
C ALA A 133 1.57 2.80 3.56
N TYR A 134 0.70 3.61 4.13
CA TYR A 134 -0.16 3.27 5.26
C TYR A 134 -1.64 3.18 4.93
N VAL A 135 -2.15 4.02 4.02
CA VAL A 135 -3.57 4.14 3.72
C VAL A 135 -4.27 2.80 3.39
N PRO A 136 -3.65 1.83 2.69
CA PRO A 136 -4.29 0.54 2.44
C PRO A 136 -4.66 -0.26 3.69
N TRP A 137 -3.85 -0.14 4.75
CA TRP A 137 -4.13 -0.80 6.03
C TRP A 137 -5.15 -0.04 6.87
N VAL A 138 -5.12 1.29 6.84
CA VAL A 138 -6.10 2.12 7.56
C VAL A 138 -7.50 1.92 6.98
N ILE A 139 -7.65 1.87 5.65
CA ILE A 139 -8.91 1.52 4.99
C ILE A 139 -9.41 0.15 5.45
N ARG A 140 -8.55 -0.85 5.47
CA ARG A 140 -8.92 -2.22 5.87
C ARG A 140 -9.18 -2.35 7.37
N ALA A 141 -8.47 -1.61 8.21
CA ALA A 141 -8.74 -1.56 9.64
C ALA A 141 -10.17 -1.06 9.89
N ARG A 142 -10.57 0.03 9.23
CA ARG A 142 -11.92 0.59 9.32
C ARG A 142 -12.98 -0.32 8.69
N ASP A 143 -12.80 -0.66 7.40
CA ASP A 143 -13.89 -1.21 6.56
C ASP A 143 -13.98 -2.74 6.62
N MET A 144 -12.91 -3.45 7.00
CA MET A 144 -12.89 -4.92 7.10
C MET A 144 -12.79 -5.44 8.54
N LEU A 145 -12.07 -4.71 9.43
CA LEU A 145 -11.84 -5.16 10.79
C LEU A 145 -12.73 -4.42 11.82
N GLY A 146 -13.48 -3.40 11.39
CA GLY A 146 -14.37 -2.63 12.26
C GLY A 146 -13.66 -1.78 13.31
N VAL A 147 -12.40 -1.43 13.08
CA VAL A 147 -11.63 -0.58 14.00
C VAL A 147 -12.15 0.84 13.92
N GLU A 148 -12.52 1.41 15.06
CA GLU A 148 -12.82 2.84 15.16
C GLU A 148 -11.52 3.64 15.03
N LEU A 149 -11.45 4.50 14.02
CA LEU A 149 -10.25 5.27 13.77
C LEU A 149 -10.17 6.47 14.74
N PRO A 150 -8.98 6.79 15.30
CA PRO A 150 -8.76 8.05 15.99
C PRO A 150 -9.12 9.24 15.10
N ALA A 151 -9.73 10.30 15.67
CA ALA A 151 -10.28 11.42 14.90
C ALA A 151 -9.29 12.00 13.88
N ARG A 152 -8.03 12.21 14.28
CA ARG A 152 -6.97 12.70 13.40
C ARG A 152 -6.72 11.79 12.18
N ILE A 153 -6.80 10.48 12.38
CA ILE A 153 -6.60 9.50 11.29
C ILE A 153 -7.84 9.41 10.41
N ALA A 154 -9.03 9.54 11.01
CA ALA A 154 -10.28 9.61 10.24
C ALA A 154 -10.32 10.86 9.34
N ASP A 155 -9.93 12.03 9.85
CA ASP A 155 -9.84 13.27 9.08
C ASP A 155 -8.80 13.19 7.96
N TRP A 156 -7.61 12.64 8.25
CA TRP A 156 -6.58 12.40 7.24
C TRP A 156 -7.06 11.46 6.14
N LEU A 157 -7.70 10.34 6.50
CA LEU A 157 -8.23 9.39 5.53
C LEU A 157 -9.35 10.03 4.68
N ALA A 158 -10.26 10.79 5.29
CA ALA A 158 -11.33 11.48 4.58
C ALA A 158 -10.78 12.45 3.52
N ASN A 159 -9.72 13.21 3.84
CA ASN A 159 -9.05 14.07 2.87
C ASN A 159 -8.41 13.28 1.72
N LEU A 160 -7.83 12.11 2.00
CA LEU A 160 -7.25 11.24 0.97
C LEU A 160 -8.34 10.59 0.09
N GLU A 161 -9.51 10.30 0.63
CA GLU A 161 -10.63 9.72 -0.12
C GLU A 161 -11.19 10.66 -1.20
N GLU A 162 -10.88 11.96 -1.15
CA GLU A 162 -11.18 12.89 -2.25
C GLU A 162 -10.36 12.59 -3.53
N ARG A 163 -9.29 11.81 -3.42
CA ARG A 163 -8.47 11.39 -4.56
C ARG A 163 -9.10 10.16 -5.23
N PRO A 164 -9.29 10.18 -6.56
CA PRO A 164 -9.91 9.06 -7.28
C PRO A 164 -9.22 7.71 -7.06
N SER A 165 -7.88 7.71 -6.91
CA SER A 165 -7.08 6.52 -6.67
C SER A 165 -7.40 5.86 -5.33
N ILE A 166 -7.58 6.67 -4.28
CA ILE A 166 -7.91 6.21 -2.92
C ILE A 166 -9.39 5.83 -2.84
N ALA A 167 -10.30 6.64 -3.41
CA ALA A 167 -11.72 6.31 -3.48
C ALA A 167 -11.96 4.95 -4.14
N ALA A 168 -11.28 4.68 -5.26
CA ALA A 168 -11.36 3.39 -5.95
C ALA A 168 -10.87 2.21 -5.07
N GLU A 169 -9.84 2.42 -4.27
CA GLU A 169 -9.36 1.39 -3.32
C GLU A 169 -10.36 1.16 -2.18
N VAL A 170 -11.02 2.22 -1.68
CA VAL A 170 -12.11 2.10 -0.69
C VAL A 170 -13.28 1.30 -1.25
N GLU A 171 -13.73 1.62 -2.47
CA GLU A 171 -14.80 0.87 -3.13
C GLU A 171 -14.42 -0.59 -3.34
N LEU A 172 -13.18 -0.86 -3.79
CA LEU A 172 -12.68 -2.22 -3.93
C LEU A 172 -12.73 -2.97 -2.60
N VAL A 173 -12.23 -2.38 -1.51
CA VAL A 173 -12.22 -3.02 -0.19
C VAL A 173 -13.61 -3.31 0.31
N ARG A 174 -14.59 -2.43 0.12
CA ARG A 174 -15.98 -2.62 0.50
C ARG A 174 -16.71 -3.70 -0.31
N SER A 175 -16.18 -4.04 -1.49
CA SER A 175 -16.73 -5.09 -2.36
C SER A 175 -16.20 -6.50 -2.03
N LEU A 176 -15.22 -6.64 -1.13
CA LEU A 176 -14.54 -7.90 -0.77
C LEU A 176 -15.23 -8.68 0.35
#